data_d8888d59f981cb6023be57f370327686
#
_entry.id   d8888d59f981cb6023be57f370327686
#
_cell.length_a   1.000
_cell.length_b   1.000
_cell.length_c   1.000
_cell.angle_alpha   90.00
_cell.angle_beta   90.00
_cell.angle_gamma   90.00
#
_symmetry.space_group_name_H-M   'P 1'
#
loop_
_entity.id
_entity.type
_entity.pdbx_description
1 polymer ?
#
loop_
_entity_poly.entity_id
_entity_poly.type
_entity_poly.pdbx_seq_one_letter_code
_entity_poly.pdbx_strand_id
1 'polypeptide(L)'
;MDRITYTKNDSDPRRFLPAVTSGPYPQETKQTLAWLISYAAEHNWTLGDMAAQAGVAAKTMRSILKGTYEANAEPHLLALAALRARLTVDQAGEDLPFVETKLARYTMDLAEFTRRYHYAAVMIGPTQWGKTEAVKEYARRHPDKVV
;
A
#
# COMPACT_ATOMS: atom_id res chain seq x y z
N MET A 1 26.51 -25.53 6.04
CA MET A 1 25.66 -24.33 6.22
C MET A 1 25.06 -24.00 4.85
N ASP A 2 23.90 -24.52 4.54
CA ASP A 2 23.26 -24.35 3.24
C ASP A 2 22.69 -22.93 3.14
N ARG A 3 23.23 -22.13 2.22
CA ARG A 3 22.63 -20.86 1.80
C ARG A 3 21.31 -21.16 1.13
N ILE A 4 20.21 -20.86 1.82
CA ILE A 4 18.87 -20.87 1.22
C ILE A 4 18.87 -19.77 0.14
N THR A 5 19.04 -20.16 -1.09
CA THR A 5 18.89 -19.29 -2.26
C THR A 5 17.41 -18.98 -2.42
N TYR A 6 16.98 -17.80 -1.96
CA TYR A 6 15.64 -17.29 -2.24
C TYR A 6 15.54 -17.01 -3.75
N THR A 7 14.87 -17.86 -4.48
CA THR A 7 14.55 -17.60 -5.88
C THR A 7 13.53 -16.45 -5.96
N LYS A 8 13.67 -15.57 -6.96
CA LYS A 8 12.79 -14.41 -7.21
C LYS A 8 11.30 -14.78 -7.22
N ASN A 9 11.00 -16.06 -7.42
CA ASN A 9 9.66 -16.64 -7.45
C ASN A 9 9.05 -16.86 -6.05
N ASP A 10 9.86 -16.81 -4.97
CA ASP A 10 9.38 -17.00 -3.58
C ASP A 10 8.82 -15.72 -2.96
N SER A 11 8.92 -14.58 -3.63
CA SER A 11 8.46 -13.28 -3.16
C SER A 11 7.08 -12.86 -3.69
N ASP A 12 6.55 -13.50 -4.73
CA ASP A 12 5.23 -13.19 -5.29
C ASP A 12 4.11 -13.71 -4.36
N PRO A 13 3.28 -12.84 -3.78
CA PRO A 13 2.20 -13.25 -2.88
C PRO A 13 1.09 -14.04 -3.60
N ARG A 14 0.87 -13.87 -4.91
CA ARG A 14 -0.20 -14.55 -5.67
C ARG A 14 -0.11 -16.07 -5.63
N ARG A 15 1.07 -16.63 -5.51
CA ARG A 15 1.30 -18.08 -5.39
C ARG A 15 0.62 -18.72 -4.18
N PHE A 16 0.29 -17.94 -3.16
CA PHE A 16 -0.36 -18.43 -1.95
C PHE A 16 -1.88 -18.46 -2.03
N LEU A 17 -2.49 -17.85 -3.06
CA LEU A 17 -3.93 -17.76 -3.18
C LEU A 17 -4.65 -19.12 -3.13
N PRO A 18 -4.19 -20.19 -3.81
CA PRO A 18 -4.80 -21.51 -3.70
C PRO A 18 -4.74 -22.07 -2.28
N ALA A 19 -3.60 -21.91 -1.61
CA ALA A 19 -3.42 -22.40 -0.24
C ALA A 19 -4.30 -21.65 0.77
N VAL A 20 -4.47 -20.34 0.60
CA VAL A 20 -5.36 -19.52 1.44
C VAL A 20 -6.81 -19.96 1.24
N THR A 21 -7.25 -20.17 -0.01
CA THR A 21 -8.63 -20.56 -0.32
C THR A 21 -9.00 -21.92 0.26
N SER A 22 -8.08 -22.89 0.21
CA SER A 22 -8.29 -24.23 0.75
C SER A 22 -7.88 -24.39 2.23
N GLY A 23 -7.23 -23.39 2.81
CA GLY A 23 -6.64 -23.43 4.14
C GLY A 23 -7.64 -23.59 5.31
N PRO A 24 -7.13 -23.75 6.54
CA PRO A 24 -7.93 -24.08 7.72
C PRO A 24 -8.68 -22.89 8.34
N TYR A 25 -8.51 -21.68 7.80
CA TYR A 25 -9.05 -20.48 8.39
C TYR A 25 -10.57 -20.29 8.13
N PRO A 26 -11.28 -19.53 9.00
CA PRO A 26 -12.65 -19.10 8.76
C PRO A 26 -12.79 -18.33 7.45
N GLN A 27 -14.00 -18.32 6.88
CA GLN A 27 -14.27 -17.71 5.57
C GLN A 27 -13.90 -16.21 5.52
N GLU A 28 -14.18 -15.47 6.58
CA GLU A 28 -13.86 -14.06 6.70
C GLU A 28 -12.33 -13.81 6.65
N THR A 29 -11.57 -14.64 7.36
CA THR A 29 -10.11 -14.60 7.33
C THR A 29 -9.57 -14.93 5.94
N LYS A 30 -10.12 -15.94 5.27
CA LYS A 30 -9.76 -16.27 3.89
C LYS A 30 -9.99 -15.11 2.94
N GLN A 31 -11.13 -14.44 3.05
CA GLN A 31 -11.45 -13.25 2.25
C GLN A 31 -10.44 -12.11 2.52
N THR A 32 -10.07 -11.90 3.79
CA THR A 32 -9.08 -10.89 4.16
C THR A 32 -7.71 -11.19 3.56
N LEU A 33 -7.23 -12.43 3.68
CA LEU A 33 -5.96 -12.85 3.14
C LEU A 33 -5.95 -12.79 1.60
N ALA A 34 -7.00 -13.25 0.95
CA ALA A 34 -7.12 -13.21 -0.51
C ALA A 34 -7.13 -11.75 -1.01
N TRP A 35 -7.86 -10.86 -0.34
CA TRP A 35 -7.87 -9.44 -0.67
C TRP A 35 -6.48 -8.81 -0.54
N LEU A 36 -5.77 -9.08 0.56
CA LEU A 36 -4.40 -8.58 0.77
C LEU A 36 -3.42 -9.09 -0.30
N ILE A 37 -3.56 -10.34 -0.73
CA ILE A 37 -2.75 -10.91 -1.83
C ILE A 37 -3.04 -10.16 -3.14
N SER A 38 -4.30 -9.91 -3.46
CA SER A 38 -4.69 -9.16 -4.66
C SER A 38 -4.16 -7.73 -4.62
N TYR A 39 -4.35 -7.04 -3.51
CA TYR A 39 -3.82 -5.69 -3.29
C TYR A 39 -2.31 -5.63 -3.46
N ALA A 40 -1.57 -6.56 -2.83
CA ALA A 40 -0.13 -6.65 -2.95
C ALA A 40 0.32 -6.87 -4.41
N ALA A 41 -0.42 -7.67 -5.16
CA ALA A 41 -0.13 -7.91 -6.58
C ALA A 41 -0.35 -6.66 -7.44
N GLU A 42 -1.41 -5.90 -7.21
CA GLU A 42 -1.73 -4.65 -7.92
C GLU A 42 -0.68 -3.57 -7.65
N HIS A 43 -0.14 -3.51 -6.43
CA HIS A 43 0.84 -2.52 -6.01
C HIS A 43 2.30 -3.01 -6.12
N ASN A 44 2.53 -4.16 -6.77
CA ASN A 44 3.85 -4.77 -6.91
C ASN A 44 4.59 -5.02 -5.59
N TRP A 45 3.86 -5.28 -4.52
CA TRP A 45 4.43 -5.66 -3.24
C TRP A 45 4.94 -7.09 -3.26
N THR A 46 6.07 -7.30 -2.62
CA THR A 46 6.56 -8.64 -2.30
C THR A 46 5.90 -9.16 -1.02
N LEU A 47 6.05 -10.46 -0.76
CA LEU A 47 5.66 -11.04 0.54
C LEU A 47 6.34 -10.33 1.72
N GLY A 48 7.58 -9.89 1.53
CA GLY A 48 8.33 -9.12 2.54
C GLY A 48 7.71 -7.77 2.82
N ASP A 49 7.29 -7.04 1.77
CA ASP A 49 6.64 -5.74 1.91
C ASP A 49 5.29 -5.88 2.63
N MET A 50 4.47 -6.86 2.25
CA MET A 50 3.20 -7.14 2.91
C MET A 50 3.39 -7.49 4.40
N ALA A 51 4.41 -8.28 4.72
CA ALA A 51 4.77 -8.65 6.09
C ALA A 51 5.22 -7.43 6.91
N ALA A 52 6.07 -6.57 6.33
CA ALA A 52 6.53 -5.34 6.95
C ALA A 52 5.38 -4.37 7.23
N GLN A 53 4.46 -4.20 6.27
CA GLN A 53 3.27 -3.35 6.44
C GLN A 53 2.31 -3.86 7.53
N ALA A 54 2.22 -5.17 7.70
CA ALA A 54 1.43 -5.80 8.75
C ALA A 54 2.13 -5.86 10.12
N GLY A 55 3.43 -5.53 10.20
CA GLY A 55 4.22 -5.72 11.41
C GLY A 55 4.44 -7.20 11.79
N VAL A 56 4.42 -8.10 10.79
CA VAL A 56 4.57 -9.54 10.97
C VAL A 56 5.86 -10.01 10.33
N ALA A 57 6.59 -10.93 10.96
CA ALA A 57 7.80 -11.48 10.35
C ALA A 57 7.47 -12.20 9.03
N ALA A 58 8.29 -12.03 7.99
CA ALA A 58 8.05 -12.61 6.66
C ALA A 58 7.94 -14.16 6.69
N LYS A 59 8.69 -14.83 7.59
CA LYS A 59 8.58 -16.27 7.80
C LYS A 59 7.20 -16.66 8.37
N THR A 60 6.72 -15.94 9.37
CA THR A 60 5.39 -16.11 9.96
C THR A 60 4.29 -15.87 8.94
N MET A 61 4.37 -14.78 8.19
CA MET A 61 3.45 -14.47 7.09
C MET A 61 3.36 -15.63 6.10
N ARG A 62 4.51 -16.18 5.68
CA ARG A 62 4.55 -17.32 4.75
C ARG A 62 3.85 -18.54 5.33
N SER A 63 4.07 -18.87 6.60
CA SER A 63 3.42 -20.01 7.24
C SER A 63 1.92 -19.82 7.39
N ILE A 64 1.46 -18.60 7.70
CA ILE A 64 0.03 -18.24 7.74
C ILE A 64 -0.59 -18.43 6.35
N LEU A 65 0.00 -17.86 5.30
CA LEU A 65 -0.53 -17.97 3.94
C LEU A 65 -0.55 -19.42 3.40
N LYS A 66 0.36 -20.28 3.88
CA LYS A 66 0.34 -21.71 3.59
C LYS A 66 -0.65 -22.51 4.44
N GLY A 67 -1.21 -21.92 5.50
CA GLY A 67 -2.05 -22.64 6.47
C GLY A 67 -1.27 -23.62 7.36
N THR A 68 0.04 -23.46 7.46
CA THR A 68 0.95 -24.34 8.22
C THR A 68 1.48 -23.72 9.51
N TYR A 69 0.88 -22.63 9.96
CA TYR A 69 1.29 -21.97 11.19
C TYR A 69 0.67 -22.68 12.39
N GLU A 70 1.50 -23.36 13.19
CA GLU A 70 1.08 -24.24 14.28
C GLU A 70 0.82 -23.52 15.62
N ALA A 71 1.38 -22.31 15.80
CA ALA A 71 1.17 -21.51 16.99
C ALA A 71 -0.14 -20.70 16.91
N ASN A 72 -0.47 -19.95 17.97
CA ASN A 72 -1.64 -19.07 17.95
C ASN A 72 -1.51 -18.01 16.84
N ALA A 73 -2.27 -18.17 15.77
CA ALA A 73 -2.28 -17.26 14.63
C ALA A 73 -3.11 -15.99 14.88
N GLU A 74 -3.97 -15.96 15.88
CA GLU A 74 -4.96 -14.89 16.11
C GLU A 74 -4.35 -13.48 16.16
N PRO A 75 -3.25 -13.20 16.89
CA PRO A 75 -2.65 -11.87 16.91
C PRO A 75 -2.20 -11.41 15.52
N HIS A 76 -1.66 -12.33 14.73
CA HIS A 76 -1.19 -12.04 13.38
C HIS A 76 -2.35 -11.83 12.41
N LEU A 77 -3.43 -12.61 12.55
CA LEU A 77 -4.64 -12.44 11.75
C LEU A 77 -5.34 -11.12 12.05
N LEU A 78 -5.37 -10.68 13.31
CA LEU A 78 -5.85 -9.35 13.70
C LEU A 78 -4.99 -8.24 13.09
N ALA A 79 -3.67 -8.38 13.08
CA ALA A 79 -2.77 -7.42 12.45
C ALA A 79 -3.03 -7.32 10.92
N LEU A 80 -3.30 -8.45 10.26
CA LEU A 80 -3.65 -8.48 8.84
C LEU A 80 -5.03 -7.88 8.56
N ALA A 81 -6.00 -8.10 9.44
CA ALA A 81 -7.32 -7.46 9.32
C ALA A 81 -7.21 -5.94 9.51
N ALA A 82 -6.40 -5.47 10.46
CA ALA A 82 -6.14 -4.06 10.67
C ALA A 82 -5.41 -3.42 9.47
N LEU A 83 -4.45 -4.13 8.86
CA LEU A 83 -3.79 -3.69 7.63
C LEU A 83 -4.81 -3.52 6.50
N ARG A 84 -5.69 -4.52 6.27
CA ARG A 84 -6.75 -4.42 5.27
C ARG A 84 -7.65 -3.21 5.51
N ALA A 85 -8.12 -3.00 6.75
CA ALA A 85 -8.97 -1.87 7.10
C ALA A 85 -8.29 -0.53 6.77
N ARG A 86 -7.01 -0.36 7.13
CA ARG A 86 -6.22 0.83 6.82
C ARG A 86 -6.11 1.06 5.32
N LEU A 87 -5.72 0.04 4.56
CA LEU A 87 -5.56 0.15 3.11
C LEU A 87 -6.89 0.44 2.39
N THR A 88 -8.01 -0.10 2.88
CA THR A 88 -9.34 0.20 2.34
C THR A 88 -9.72 1.67 2.57
N VAL A 89 -9.38 2.24 3.72
CA VAL A 89 -9.61 3.66 4.01
C VAL A 89 -8.71 4.53 3.13
N ASP A 90 -7.45 4.15 2.95
CA ASP A 90 -6.52 4.88 2.07
C ASP A 90 -7.02 4.90 0.61
N GLN A 91 -7.49 3.74 0.10
CA GLN A 91 -8.11 3.67 -1.24
C GLN A 91 -9.37 4.54 -1.35
N ALA A 92 -10.25 4.48 -0.36
CA ALA A 92 -11.44 5.33 -0.36
C ALA A 92 -11.09 6.82 -0.32
N GLY A 93 -9.98 7.18 0.32
CA GLY A 93 -9.45 8.54 0.34
C GLY A 93 -8.90 8.99 -1.04
N GLU A 94 -8.33 8.06 -1.83
CA GLU A 94 -7.85 8.34 -3.18
C GLU A 94 -9.00 8.58 -4.19
N ASP A 95 -10.15 7.96 -3.95
CA ASP A 95 -11.35 8.10 -4.79
C ASP A 95 -12.17 9.35 -4.46
N LEU A 96 -11.84 10.10 -3.40
CA LEU A 96 -12.54 11.34 -3.08
C LEU A 96 -12.24 12.42 -4.13
N PRO A 97 -13.27 13.15 -4.60
CA PRO A 97 -13.07 14.23 -5.55
C PRO A 97 -12.17 15.31 -4.93
N PHE A 98 -11.17 15.76 -5.68
CA PHE A 98 -10.31 16.85 -5.24
C PHE A 98 -11.13 18.12 -5.02
N VAL A 99 -11.06 18.68 -3.81
CA VAL A 99 -11.69 19.96 -3.48
C VAL A 99 -10.68 21.07 -3.60
N GLU A 100 -10.89 21.94 -4.59
CA GLU A 100 -10.03 23.08 -4.86
C GLU A 100 -10.24 24.20 -3.83
N THR A 101 -9.47 24.16 -2.74
CA THR A 101 -9.40 25.24 -1.76
C THR A 101 -8.53 26.40 -2.26
N LYS A 102 -8.61 27.57 -1.61
CA LYS A 102 -7.72 28.70 -1.92
C LYS A 102 -6.23 28.31 -1.82
N LEU A 103 -5.88 27.51 -0.82
CA LEU A 103 -4.51 27.02 -0.63
C LEU A 103 -4.11 26.04 -1.73
N ALA A 104 -5.00 25.12 -2.09
CA ALA A 104 -4.75 24.18 -3.17
C ALA A 104 -4.49 24.91 -4.50
N ARG A 105 -5.30 25.93 -4.81
CA ARG A 105 -5.09 26.77 -5.99
C ARG A 105 -3.73 27.46 -5.95
N TYR A 106 -3.39 28.11 -4.83
CA TYR A 106 -2.08 28.74 -4.66
C TYR A 106 -0.93 27.75 -4.81
N THR A 107 -1.07 26.54 -4.29
CA THR A 107 -0.06 25.47 -4.43
C THR A 107 0.11 25.06 -5.89
N MET A 108 -0.99 24.91 -6.63
CA MET A 108 -0.95 24.57 -8.06
C MET A 108 -0.37 25.71 -8.92
N ASP A 109 -0.72 26.96 -8.63
CA ASP A 109 -0.16 28.14 -9.30
C ASP A 109 1.34 28.24 -9.07
N LEU A 110 1.81 27.95 -7.85
CA LEU A 110 3.24 27.90 -7.52
C LEU A 110 3.93 26.77 -8.27
N ALA A 111 3.33 25.59 -8.36
CA ALA A 111 3.87 24.48 -9.14
C ALA A 111 3.98 24.82 -10.63
N GLU A 112 2.97 25.46 -11.20
CA GLU A 112 3.02 25.95 -12.60
C GLU A 112 4.09 27.01 -12.81
N PHE A 113 4.24 27.94 -11.87
CA PHE A 113 5.27 28.97 -11.92
C PHE A 113 6.68 28.35 -11.89
N THR A 114 6.95 27.44 -10.95
CA THR A 114 8.26 26.77 -10.84
C THR A 114 8.59 25.99 -12.11
N ARG A 115 7.62 25.26 -12.64
CA ARG A 115 7.77 24.54 -13.90
C ARG A 115 8.08 25.48 -15.08
N ARG A 116 7.30 26.55 -15.19
CA ARG A 116 7.41 27.49 -16.34
C ARG A 116 8.74 28.24 -16.37
N TYR A 117 9.27 28.57 -15.21
CA TYR A 117 10.48 29.40 -15.10
C TYR A 117 11.69 28.58 -14.64
N HIS A 118 11.58 27.25 -14.52
CA HIS A 118 12.65 26.36 -14.08
C HIS A 118 13.24 26.74 -12.70
N TYR A 119 12.40 27.21 -11.79
CA TYR A 119 12.78 27.51 -10.42
C TYR A 119 12.46 26.34 -9.46
N ALA A 120 13.09 26.35 -8.31
CA ALA A 120 12.68 25.54 -7.17
C ALA A 120 11.87 26.41 -6.20
N ALA A 121 10.80 25.85 -5.63
CA ALA A 121 10.02 26.51 -4.60
C ALA A 121 9.87 25.60 -3.39
N VAL A 122 9.84 26.20 -2.20
CA VAL A 122 9.59 25.49 -0.95
C VAL A 122 8.31 26.05 -0.34
N MET A 123 7.33 25.19 -0.08
CA MET A 123 6.10 25.55 0.59
C MET A 123 6.15 25.11 2.04
N ILE A 124 6.16 26.07 2.97
CA ILE A 124 6.16 25.86 4.40
C ILE A 124 4.77 26.15 4.94
N GLY A 125 4.24 25.31 5.81
CA GLY A 125 2.95 25.53 6.45
C GLY A 125 2.54 24.30 7.28
N PRO A 126 1.51 24.42 8.12
CA PRO A 126 1.03 23.33 8.95
C PRO A 126 0.76 22.04 8.18
N THR A 127 0.90 20.92 8.85
CA THR A 127 0.48 19.62 8.30
C THR A 127 -1.05 19.61 8.10
N GLN A 128 -1.56 18.73 7.26
CA GLN A 128 -3.00 18.57 6.96
C GLN A 128 -3.66 19.72 6.17
N TRP A 129 -2.92 20.70 5.68
CA TRP A 129 -3.46 21.77 4.85
C TRP A 129 -3.63 21.40 3.36
N GLY A 130 -3.52 20.13 3.02
CA GLY A 130 -3.74 19.64 1.66
C GLY A 130 -2.64 20.01 0.63
N LYS A 131 -1.45 20.44 1.08
CA LYS A 131 -0.34 20.79 0.18
C LYS A 131 0.06 19.63 -0.74
N THR A 132 0.23 18.45 -0.16
CA THR A 132 0.62 17.25 -0.90
C THR A 132 -0.45 16.83 -1.90
N GLU A 133 -1.72 16.89 -1.50
CA GLU A 133 -2.84 16.57 -2.39
C GLU A 133 -2.96 17.58 -3.55
N ALA A 134 -2.70 18.84 -3.30
CA ALA A 134 -2.67 19.86 -4.37
C ALA A 134 -1.53 19.60 -5.38
N VAL A 135 -0.34 19.17 -4.92
CA VAL A 135 0.77 18.81 -5.81
C VAL A 135 0.46 17.52 -6.60
N LYS A 136 -0.12 16.51 -5.97
CA LYS A 136 -0.57 15.28 -6.65
C LYS A 136 -1.61 15.61 -7.72
N GLU A 137 -2.59 16.44 -7.39
CA GLU A 137 -3.62 16.87 -8.34
C GLU A 137 -3.04 17.67 -9.50
N TYR A 138 -2.05 18.54 -9.24
CA TYR A 138 -1.33 19.22 -10.29
C TYR A 138 -0.62 18.23 -11.23
N ALA A 139 0.10 17.24 -10.67
CA ALA A 139 0.76 16.20 -11.45
C ALA A 139 -0.25 15.38 -12.27
N ARG A 140 -1.39 15.01 -11.69
CA ARG A 140 -2.47 14.30 -12.39
C ARG A 140 -3.05 15.07 -13.58
N ARG A 141 -3.18 16.40 -13.45
CA ARG A 141 -3.64 17.29 -14.55
C ARG A 141 -2.58 17.51 -15.64
N HIS A 142 -1.31 17.23 -15.35
CA HIS A 142 -0.19 17.48 -16.24
C HIS A 142 0.75 16.26 -16.34
N PRO A 143 0.28 15.08 -16.76
CA PRO A 143 1.05 13.84 -16.74
C PRO A 143 2.31 13.90 -17.61
N ASP A 144 2.29 14.66 -18.69
CA ASP A 144 3.42 14.80 -19.62
C ASP A 144 4.48 15.82 -19.16
N LYS A 145 4.28 16.47 -18.03
CA LYS A 145 5.06 17.63 -17.60
C LYS A 145 5.71 17.46 -16.23
N VAL A 146 5.45 16.36 -15.55
CA VAL A 146 5.98 16.05 -14.22
C VAL A 146 6.72 14.74 -14.30
N VAL A 147 8.02 14.75 -13.97
CA VAL A 147 8.90 13.57 -13.92
C VAL A 147 9.14 13.17 -12.47
#